data_fc49bf1119a56ffb143d0729b9293d98
#
_entry.id   fc49bf1119a56ffb143d0729b9293d98
#
_cell.length_a   1.000
_cell.length_b   1.000
_cell.length_c   1.000
_cell.angle_alpha   90.00
_cell.angle_beta   90.00
_cell.angle_gamma   90.00
#
_symmetry.space_group_name_H-M   'P 1'
#
loop_
_entity.id
_entity.type
_entity.pdbx_description
1 polymer ?
#
loop_
_entity_poly.entity_id
_entity_poly.type
_entity_poly.pdbx_seq_one_letter_code
_entity_poly.pdbx_strand_id
1 'polypeptide(L)'
;MITGLRGTSIWSEDLNNLLPFYRDVLGLEVTSETPGFVVLGGLWLGTHSEVHGPNADPARHMIGLTSNDLAGDWKRLTDAGVEFIEDPTDYGTVRIATLKDPEGNLVQLLEPTRTT
;
A
#
# COMPACT_ATOMS: atom_id res chain seq x y z
N MET A 1 18.32 11.11 20.29
CA MET A 1 18.46 11.60 18.89
C MET A 1 17.64 10.75 17.94
N ILE A 2 17.23 11.34 16.82
CA ILE A 2 16.47 10.61 15.82
C ILE A 2 17.42 9.68 15.06
N THR A 3 17.02 8.41 14.89
CA THR A 3 17.90 7.38 14.30
C THR A 3 17.43 6.89 12.93
N GLY A 4 16.21 7.24 12.49
CA GLY A 4 15.72 6.85 11.18
C GLY A 4 14.22 6.67 11.12
N LEU A 5 13.76 6.21 9.99
CA LEU A 5 12.35 5.93 9.77
C LEU A 5 12.00 4.55 10.35
N ARG A 6 10.95 4.49 11.16
CA ARG A 6 10.45 3.23 11.73
C ARG A 6 9.37 2.59 10.86
N GLY A 7 8.53 3.40 10.26
CA GLY A 7 7.45 2.90 9.42
C GLY A 7 6.50 4.01 9.03
N THR A 8 5.45 3.63 8.30
CA THR A 8 4.40 4.53 7.83
C THR A 8 3.06 4.05 8.33
N SER A 9 2.20 4.97 8.72
CA SER A 9 0.85 4.61 9.15
C SER A 9 -0.20 5.21 8.21
N ILE A 10 -1.27 4.45 8.00
CA ILE A 10 -2.48 4.92 7.33
C ILE A 10 -3.62 4.80 8.33
N TRP A 11 -4.35 5.87 8.50
CA TRP A 11 -5.47 5.93 9.43
C TRP A 11 -6.77 5.99 8.67
N SER A 12 -7.78 5.32 9.21
CA SER A 12 -9.10 5.20 8.61
C SER A 12 -10.14 5.54 9.65
N GLU A 13 -11.31 5.89 9.18
CA GLU A 13 -12.50 5.99 10.02
C GLU A 13 -12.85 4.64 10.64
N ASP A 14 -12.59 3.55 9.89
CA ASP A 14 -12.76 2.18 10.37
C ASP A 14 -11.66 1.31 9.73
N LEU A 15 -10.79 0.74 10.58
CA LEU A 15 -9.72 -0.15 10.15
C LEU A 15 -10.20 -1.28 9.24
N ASN A 16 -11.42 -1.76 9.45
CA ASN A 16 -11.97 -2.84 8.63
C ASN A 16 -12.21 -2.44 7.16
N ASN A 17 -12.19 -1.14 6.86
CA ASN A 17 -12.24 -0.69 5.47
C ASN A 17 -10.94 -0.93 4.72
N LEU A 18 -9.82 -1.01 5.42
CA LEU A 18 -8.48 -1.13 4.82
C LEU A 18 -7.82 -2.49 5.02
N LEU A 19 -7.99 -3.09 6.20
CA LEU A 19 -7.24 -4.30 6.57
C LEU A 19 -7.42 -5.46 5.58
N PRO A 20 -8.65 -5.80 5.16
CA PRO A 20 -8.81 -6.91 4.21
C PRO A 20 -8.06 -6.66 2.89
N PHE A 21 -8.01 -5.40 2.44
CA PHE A 21 -7.29 -5.07 1.22
C PHE A 21 -5.78 -5.33 1.35
N TYR A 22 -5.17 -4.80 2.39
CA TYR A 22 -3.72 -4.94 2.57
C TYR A 22 -3.31 -6.35 2.95
N ARG A 23 -4.07 -7.00 3.81
CA ARG A 23 -3.77 -8.36 4.26
C ARG A 23 -4.12 -9.42 3.21
N ASP A 24 -5.36 -9.37 2.68
CA ASP A 24 -5.89 -10.48 1.87
C ASP A 24 -5.69 -10.24 0.38
N VAL A 25 -5.91 -9.02 -0.13
CA VAL A 25 -5.76 -8.70 -1.55
C VAL A 25 -4.30 -8.49 -1.92
N LEU A 26 -3.58 -7.64 -1.18
CA LEU A 26 -2.15 -7.42 -1.43
C LEU A 26 -1.28 -8.53 -0.83
N GLY A 27 -1.76 -9.25 0.15
CA GLY A 27 -1.05 -10.38 0.73
C GLY A 27 0.05 -10.01 1.73
N LEU A 28 -0.07 -8.84 2.38
CA LEU A 28 0.92 -8.45 3.39
C LEU A 28 0.69 -9.22 4.68
N GLU A 29 1.78 -9.65 5.30
CA GLU A 29 1.72 -10.42 6.54
C GLU A 29 1.50 -9.50 7.75
N VAL A 30 0.51 -9.85 8.58
CA VAL A 30 0.28 -9.17 9.85
C VAL A 30 1.33 -9.64 10.86
N THR A 31 2.11 -8.70 11.39
CA THR A 31 3.15 -9.01 12.38
C THR A 31 2.73 -8.68 13.80
N SER A 32 1.71 -7.85 13.99
CA SER A 32 1.16 -7.54 15.31
C SER A 32 -0.25 -6.98 15.14
N GLU A 33 -1.13 -7.28 16.07
CA GLU A 33 -2.52 -6.86 16.00
C GLU A 33 -3.06 -6.58 17.39
N THR A 34 -3.69 -5.41 17.53
CA THR A 34 -4.48 -5.04 18.71
C THR A 34 -5.79 -4.44 18.22
N PRO A 35 -6.83 -4.31 19.08
CA PRO A 35 -8.07 -3.68 18.65
C PRO A 35 -7.82 -2.30 18.08
N GLY A 36 -8.25 -2.06 16.84
CA GLY A 36 -8.12 -0.77 16.18
C GLY A 36 -6.74 -0.44 15.63
N PHE A 37 -5.78 -1.38 15.69
CA PHE A 37 -4.42 -1.12 15.20
C PHE A 37 -3.75 -2.40 14.76
N VAL A 38 -3.23 -2.42 13.53
CA VAL A 38 -2.58 -3.59 12.94
C VAL A 38 -1.25 -3.19 12.33
N VAL A 39 -0.22 -3.99 12.59
CA VAL A 39 1.12 -3.79 12.03
C VAL A 39 1.37 -4.86 10.96
N LEU A 40 1.75 -4.40 9.77
CA LEU A 40 2.12 -5.25 8.64
C LEU A 40 3.57 -4.88 8.26
N GLY A 41 4.52 -5.29 9.11
CA GLY A 41 5.91 -4.88 8.94
C GLY A 41 6.09 -3.37 9.13
N GLY A 42 6.59 -2.69 8.12
CA GLY A 42 6.78 -1.24 8.15
C GLY A 42 5.52 -0.42 7.91
N LEU A 43 4.40 -1.06 7.61
CA LEU A 43 3.12 -0.39 7.39
C LEU A 43 2.19 -0.64 8.57
N TRP A 44 1.62 0.41 9.13
CA TRP A 44 0.67 0.35 10.23
C TRP A 44 -0.68 0.86 9.77
N LEU A 45 -1.74 0.15 10.14
CA LEU A 45 -3.12 0.54 9.84
C LEU A 45 -3.87 0.73 11.14
N GLY A 46 -4.64 1.81 11.25
CA GLY A 46 -5.40 2.07 12.46
C GLY A 46 -6.67 2.85 12.22
N THR A 47 -7.54 2.82 13.24
CA THR A 47 -8.75 3.62 13.29
C THR A 47 -8.46 4.91 14.05
N HIS A 48 -8.87 6.05 13.50
CA HIS A 48 -8.63 7.35 14.12
C HIS A 48 -9.91 8.19 14.06
N SER A 49 -10.27 8.76 15.20
CA SER A 49 -11.54 9.49 15.34
C SER A 49 -11.62 10.77 14.51
N GLU A 50 -10.50 11.31 14.08
CA GLU A 50 -10.48 12.55 13.30
C GLU A 50 -10.41 12.29 11.79
N VAL A 51 -10.42 11.02 11.36
CA VAL A 51 -10.38 10.66 9.94
C VAL A 51 -11.79 10.34 9.48
N HIS A 52 -12.23 10.98 8.42
CA HIS A 52 -13.55 10.78 7.83
C HIS A 52 -13.46 10.69 6.32
N GLY A 53 -14.05 9.62 5.77
CA GLY A 53 -14.15 9.41 4.33
C GLY A 53 -12.83 9.10 3.65
N PRO A 54 -12.83 9.11 2.30
CA PRO A 54 -11.64 8.79 1.53
C PRO A 54 -10.58 9.89 1.61
N ASN A 55 -9.35 9.53 1.23
CA ASN A 55 -8.23 10.47 1.23
C ASN A 55 -8.44 11.56 0.16
N ALA A 56 -8.50 12.80 0.58
CA ALA A 56 -8.75 13.94 -0.30
C ALA A 56 -7.51 14.40 -1.08
N ASP A 57 -6.31 13.98 -0.65
CA ASP A 57 -5.05 14.41 -1.29
C ASP A 57 -4.06 13.23 -1.35
N PRO A 58 -4.43 12.13 -2.06
CA PRO A 58 -3.70 10.86 -1.96
C PRO A 58 -2.30 10.90 -2.56
N ALA A 59 -2.03 11.79 -3.51
CA ALA A 59 -0.72 11.85 -4.13
C ALA A 59 0.35 12.46 -3.23
N ARG A 60 -0.05 13.09 -2.12
CA ARG A 60 0.90 13.73 -1.20
C ARG A 60 1.77 12.70 -0.46
N HIS A 61 1.21 11.55 -0.14
CA HIS A 61 1.91 10.45 0.51
C HIS A 61 1.54 9.14 -0.16
N MET A 62 2.52 8.39 -0.59
CA MET A 62 2.31 7.09 -1.23
C MET A 62 3.09 6.01 -0.50
N ILE A 63 2.53 4.81 -0.49
CA ILE A 63 3.20 3.63 0.07
C ILE A 63 3.96 2.95 -1.05
N GLY A 64 5.22 2.62 -0.83
CA GLY A 64 6.01 1.87 -1.80
C GLY A 64 6.19 0.42 -1.34
N LEU A 65 5.76 -0.52 -2.14
CA LEU A 65 5.92 -1.95 -1.90
C LEU A 65 6.80 -2.55 -3.00
N THR A 66 7.72 -3.42 -2.61
CA THR A 66 8.58 -4.10 -3.57
C THR A 66 7.85 -5.30 -4.17
N SER A 67 7.93 -5.45 -5.48
CA SER A 67 7.45 -6.62 -6.20
C SER A 67 8.62 -7.27 -6.93
N ASN A 68 8.66 -8.59 -6.94
CA ASN A 68 9.64 -9.33 -7.75
C ASN A 68 9.03 -9.85 -9.05
N ASP A 69 7.75 -9.58 -9.28
CA ASP A 69 7.04 -9.95 -10.51
C ASP A 69 5.88 -8.98 -10.71
N LEU A 70 6.20 -7.77 -11.18
CA LEU A 70 5.19 -6.72 -11.30
C LEU A 70 4.11 -7.07 -12.32
N ALA A 71 4.49 -7.67 -13.43
CA ALA A 71 3.50 -8.06 -14.45
C ALA A 71 2.49 -9.07 -13.90
N GLY A 72 2.97 -10.06 -13.14
CA GLY A 72 2.10 -11.06 -12.51
C GLY A 72 1.23 -10.47 -11.42
N ASP A 73 1.80 -9.62 -10.59
CA ASP A 73 1.03 -8.94 -9.55
C ASP A 73 -0.03 -8.02 -10.15
N TRP A 74 0.33 -7.25 -11.19
CA TRP A 74 -0.62 -6.39 -11.88
C TRP A 74 -1.81 -7.18 -12.42
N LYS A 75 -1.53 -8.32 -13.09
CA LYS A 75 -2.59 -9.15 -13.63
C LYS A 75 -3.48 -9.71 -12.54
N ARG A 76 -2.88 -10.25 -11.49
CA ARG A 76 -3.62 -10.83 -10.36
C ARG A 76 -4.50 -9.78 -9.67
N LEU A 77 -3.95 -8.61 -9.43
CA LEU A 77 -4.68 -7.54 -8.75
C LEU A 77 -5.77 -6.94 -9.63
N THR A 78 -5.49 -6.77 -10.93
CA THR A 78 -6.50 -6.29 -11.87
C THR A 78 -7.66 -7.28 -11.97
N ASP A 79 -7.37 -8.59 -12.02
CA ASP A 79 -8.40 -9.63 -12.04
C ASP A 79 -9.21 -9.63 -10.74
N ALA A 80 -8.63 -9.20 -9.63
CA ALA A 80 -9.31 -9.07 -8.33
C ALA A 80 -10.10 -7.76 -8.19
N GLY A 81 -10.11 -6.91 -9.21
CA GLY A 81 -10.88 -5.67 -9.21
C GLY A 81 -10.13 -4.45 -8.67
N VAL A 82 -8.82 -4.54 -8.47
CA VAL A 82 -8.02 -3.40 -8.01
C VAL A 82 -7.91 -2.37 -9.13
N GLU A 83 -8.11 -1.10 -8.78
CA GLU A 83 -7.99 0.01 -9.72
C GLU A 83 -6.54 0.50 -9.76
N PHE A 84 -5.92 0.48 -10.94
CA PHE A 84 -4.61 1.08 -11.15
C PHE A 84 -4.78 2.44 -11.81
N ILE A 85 -4.10 3.45 -11.28
CA ILE A 85 -4.05 4.77 -11.93
C ILE A 85 -2.82 4.88 -12.83
N GLU A 86 -1.84 3.99 -12.65
CA GLU A 86 -0.70 3.86 -13.55
C GLU A 86 -0.42 2.38 -13.73
N ASP A 87 -0.49 1.91 -14.99
CA ASP A 87 -0.12 0.54 -15.32
C ASP A 87 1.41 0.40 -15.27
N PRO A 88 1.94 -0.84 -15.21
CA PRO A 88 3.40 -1.02 -15.13
C PRO A 88 4.14 -0.23 -16.18
N THR A 89 5.03 0.65 -15.74
CA THR A 89 5.80 1.57 -16.57
C THR A 89 7.27 1.41 -16.25
N ASP A 90 8.09 1.34 -17.29
CA ASP A 90 9.54 1.19 -17.17
C ASP A 90 10.21 2.56 -17.04
N TYR A 91 10.91 2.78 -15.94
CA TYR A 91 11.65 4.03 -15.68
C TYR A 91 13.16 3.83 -15.79
N GLY A 92 13.61 2.73 -16.40
CA GLY A 92 15.03 2.44 -16.60
C GLY A 92 15.59 1.50 -15.53
N THR A 93 15.67 1.95 -14.30
CA THR A 93 16.20 1.16 -13.18
C THR A 93 15.13 0.49 -12.34
N VAL A 94 13.87 0.86 -12.56
CA VAL A 94 12.75 0.33 -11.82
C VAL A 94 11.50 0.40 -12.69
N ARG A 95 10.63 -0.60 -12.53
CA ARG A 95 9.26 -0.54 -13.06
C ARG A 95 8.33 -0.19 -11.93
N ILE A 96 7.36 0.68 -12.22
CA ILE A 96 6.41 1.16 -11.21
C ILE A 96 5.00 1.03 -11.75
N ALA A 97 4.10 0.54 -10.90
CA ALA A 97 2.67 0.63 -11.12
C ALA A 97 2.06 1.27 -9.88
N THR A 98 0.99 2.04 -10.04
CA THR A 98 0.35 2.72 -8.93
C THR A 98 -1.12 2.33 -8.87
N LEU A 99 -1.56 1.89 -7.72
CA LEU A 99 -2.93 1.46 -7.49
C LEU A 99 -3.59 2.28 -6.38
N LYS A 100 -4.91 2.18 -6.32
CA LYS A 100 -5.71 2.77 -5.23
C LYS A 100 -6.12 1.70 -4.25
N ASP A 101 -6.04 2.04 -2.96
CA ASP A 101 -6.69 1.22 -1.94
C ASP A 101 -8.18 1.59 -1.82
N PRO A 102 -8.96 0.89 -0.98
CA PRO A 102 -10.40 1.15 -0.88
C PRO A 102 -10.79 2.56 -0.43
N GLU A 103 -9.88 3.30 0.20
CA GLU A 103 -10.15 4.65 0.66
C GLU A 103 -9.44 5.71 -0.20
N GLY A 104 -8.93 5.32 -1.35
CA GLY A 104 -8.31 6.23 -2.28
C GLY A 104 -6.86 6.57 -1.98
N ASN A 105 -6.22 5.88 -1.03
CA ASN A 105 -4.78 6.04 -0.83
C ASN A 105 -4.03 5.42 -2.01
N LEU A 106 -2.90 6.00 -2.36
CA LEU A 106 -2.09 5.49 -3.47
C LEU A 106 -0.98 4.58 -2.96
N VAL A 107 -0.84 3.44 -3.62
CA VAL A 107 0.18 2.45 -3.32
C VAL A 107 0.97 2.20 -4.60
N GLN A 108 2.29 2.32 -4.51
CA GLN A 108 3.18 2.02 -5.63
C GLN A 108 3.77 0.63 -5.46
N LEU A 109 3.76 -0.14 -6.54
CA LEU A 109 4.49 -1.40 -6.61
C LEU A 109 5.74 -1.14 -7.43
N LEU A 110 6.89 -1.47 -6.87
CA LEU A 110 8.18 -1.16 -7.46
C LEU A 110 8.96 -2.46 -7.69
N GLU A 111 9.32 -2.70 -8.94
CA GLU A 111 10.16 -3.85 -9.30
C GLU A 111 11.48 -3.34 -9.82
N PRO A 112 12.61 -3.54 -9.11
CA PRO A 112 13.91 -3.19 -9.63
C PRO A 112 14.22 -3.99 -10.90
N THR A 113 14.66 -3.30 -11.96
CA THR A 113 14.98 -3.94 -13.24
C THR A 113 16.48 -4.10 -13.46
N ARG A 114 17.30 -3.60 -12.53
CA ARG A 114 18.76 -3.68 -12.61
C ARG A 114 19.31 -4.09 -11.27
N THR A 115 20.35 -4.89 -11.31
CA THR A 115 20.99 -5.43 -10.11
C THR A 115 22.37 -4.84 -9.85
N THR A 116 22.81 -3.91 -10.64
CA THR A 116 24.12 -3.26 -10.46
C THR A 116 23.99 -1.81 -10.10
#